data_4890408d1ecd5ba61130b2138958bf08
#
_entry.id   4890408d1ecd5ba61130b2138958bf08
#
_cell.length_a   1.000
_cell.length_b   1.000
_cell.length_c   1.000
_cell.angle_alpha   90.00
_cell.angle_beta   90.00
_cell.angle_gamma   90.00
#
_symmetry.space_group_name_H-M   'P 1'
#
loop_
_entity.id
_entity.type
_entity.pdbx_description
1 polymer ?
#
loop_
_entity_poly.entity_id
_entity_poly.type
_entity_poly.pdbx_seq_one_letter_code
_entity_poly.pdbx_strand_id
1 'polypeptide(L)'
;LLLIQSVPQDLMSVPVPPLVIQTFLENTFKYADRSSGMLAFHIEAQKVLYHEVPYLRLHLFDNGLGYNEDVLERLNSEQADVFSDYQVGIVNLKHRMRLLYGMSCKTAFYNEENGGAHSVLYIPFPKGYAAVDAP
;
A
#
# COMPACT_ATOMS: atom_id res chain seq x y z
N LEU A 1 -1.58 -17.41 8.85
CA LEU A 1 -1.20 -16.34 7.92
C LEU A 1 0.15 -16.65 7.28
N LEU A 2 0.20 -16.57 5.98
CA LEU A 2 1.44 -16.67 5.22
C LEU A 2 1.88 -15.27 4.78
N LEU A 3 3.09 -14.88 5.15
CA LEU A 3 3.67 -13.61 4.75
C LEU A 3 4.68 -13.87 3.63
N ILE A 4 4.48 -13.24 2.48
CA ILE A 4 5.34 -13.40 1.32
C ILE A 4 5.96 -12.05 0.97
N GLN A 5 7.29 -11.99 0.95
CA GLN A 5 8.01 -10.76 0.64
C GLN A 5 8.80 -10.91 -0.65
N SER A 6 8.66 -9.93 -1.53
CA SER A 6 9.46 -9.80 -2.74
C SER A 6 10.02 -8.37 -2.76
N VAL A 7 11.06 -8.16 -1.97
CA VAL A 7 11.68 -6.84 -1.78
C VAL A 7 13.17 -6.96 -2.12
N PRO A 8 13.64 -6.26 -3.15
CA PRO A 8 15.08 -6.22 -3.42
C PRO A 8 15.87 -5.76 -2.21
N GLN A 9 17.04 -6.33 -1.99
CA GLN A 9 17.81 -6.06 -0.79
C GLN A 9 18.20 -4.60 -0.65
N ASP A 10 18.48 -3.93 -1.76
CA ASP A 10 18.83 -2.51 -1.77
C ASP A 10 17.65 -1.60 -1.38
N LEU A 11 16.43 -2.11 -1.44
CA LEU A 11 15.24 -1.36 -1.03
C LEU A 11 14.81 -1.62 0.42
N MET A 12 15.39 -2.62 1.07
CA MET A 12 14.98 -2.98 2.44
C MET A 12 15.29 -1.90 3.47
N SER A 13 16.27 -1.05 3.21
CA SER A 13 16.64 0.02 4.12
C SER A 13 15.95 1.35 3.82
N VAL A 14 15.14 1.41 2.78
CA VAL A 14 14.40 2.64 2.45
C VAL A 14 13.34 2.90 3.52
N PRO A 15 13.39 4.03 4.22
CA PRO A 15 12.39 4.31 5.23
C PRO A 15 11.04 4.61 4.61
N VAL A 16 10.00 4.05 5.21
CA VAL A 16 8.60 4.34 4.89
C VAL A 16 7.93 4.89 6.14
N PRO A 17 6.78 5.56 6.00
CA PRO A 17 6.08 6.07 7.18
C PRO A 17 5.79 4.94 8.16
N PRO A 18 5.89 5.22 9.47
CA PRO A 18 5.60 4.21 10.48
C PRO A 18 4.22 3.59 10.29
N LEU A 19 4.11 2.32 10.54
CA LEU A 19 2.86 1.57 10.56
C LEU A 19 2.22 1.36 9.18
N VAL A 20 2.90 1.68 8.07
CA VAL A 20 2.34 1.44 6.73
C VAL A 20 2.01 -0.04 6.55
N ILE A 21 3.01 -0.89 6.69
CA ILE A 21 2.84 -2.34 6.50
C ILE A 21 1.83 -2.89 7.53
N GLN A 22 1.98 -2.48 8.77
CA GLN A 22 1.11 -2.94 9.85
C GLN A 22 -0.35 -2.59 9.59
N THR A 23 -0.62 -1.39 9.09
CA THR A 23 -1.99 -0.96 8.80
C THR A 23 -2.65 -1.87 7.78
N PHE A 24 -1.95 -2.20 6.70
CA PHE A 24 -2.50 -3.08 5.68
C PHE A 24 -2.63 -4.52 6.16
N LEU A 25 -1.66 -4.98 6.94
CA LEU A 25 -1.70 -6.31 7.51
C LEU A 25 -2.88 -6.47 8.47
N GLU A 26 -3.12 -5.50 9.34
CA GLU A 26 -4.27 -5.50 10.24
C GLU A 26 -5.58 -5.49 9.46
N ASN A 27 -5.64 -4.74 8.37
CA ASN A 27 -6.82 -4.69 7.51
C ASN A 27 -7.08 -6.05 6.86
N THR A 28 -6.04 -6.73 6.42
CA THR A 28 -6.13 -8.08 5.87
C THR A 28 -6.72 -9.05 6.88
N PHE A 29 -6.25 -9.03 8.11
CA PHE A 29 -6.80 -9.87 9.18
C PHE A 29 -8.25 -9.57 9.48
N LYS A 30 -8.60 -8.28 9.51
CA LYS A 30 -9.93 -7.83 9.92
C LYS A 30 -11.00 -8.24 8.92
N TYR A 31 -10.66 -8.26 7.64
CA TYR A 31 -11.60 -8.54 6.55
C TYR A 31 -11.28 -9.84 5.81
N ALA A 32 -10.56 -10.75 6.47
CA ALA A 32 -10.19 -12.02 5.85
C ALA A 32 -11.39 -12.93 5.65
N ASP A 33 -11.41 -13.61 4.52
CA ASP A 33 -12.33 -14.72 4.31
C ASP A 33 -11.73 -15.98 4.92
N ARG A 34 -12.20 -16.31 6.11
CA ARG A 34 -11.67 -17.46 6.86
C ARG A 34 -12.16 -18.79 6.33
N SER A 35 -13.10 -18.79 5.40
CA SER A 35 -13.63 -20.03 4.81
C SER A 35 -12.80 -20.53 3.64
N SER A 36 -11.90 -19.73 3.10
CA SER A 36 -11.20 -20.04 1.84
C SER A 36 -9.78 -20.57 2.02
N GLY A 37 -9.43 -21.03 3.21
CA GLY A 37 -8.12 -21.64 3.46
C GLY A 37 -7.12 -20.68 4.06
N MET A 38 -5.83 -20.82 3.72
CA MET A 38 -4.79 -20.02 4.34
C MET A 38 -4.76 -18.61 3.77
N LEU A 39 -4.82 -17.64 4.67
CA LEU A 39 -4.68 -16.23 4.32
C LEU A 39 -3.21 -15.92 4.02
N ALA A 40 -2.98 -15.28 2.88
CA ALA A 40 -1.64 -14.84 2.47
C ALA A 40 -1.61 -13.33 2.30
N PHE A 41 -0.55 -12.71 2.77
CA PHE A 41 -0.29 -11.29 2.59
C PHE A 41 1.04 -11.11 1.87
N HIS A 42 1.03 -10.35 0.80
CA HIS A 42 2.18 -10.13 -0.06
C HIS A 42 2.69 -8.72 0.07
N ILE A 43 4.01 -8.58 0.13
CA ILE A 43 4.70 -7.30 0.12
C ILE A 43 5.67 -7.33 -1.06
N GLU A 44 5.47 -6.45 -2.02
CA GLU A 44 6.38 -6.28 -3.15
C GLU A 44 6.87 -4.84 -3.19
N ALA A 45 8.15 -4.65 -3.44
CA ALA A 45 8.73 -3.32 -3.55
C ALA A 45 9.57 -3.23 -4.80
N GLN A 46 9.50 -2.07 -5.46
CA GLN A 46 10.19 -1.83 -6.71
C GLN A 46 10.55 -0.35 -6.81
N LYS A 47 11.74 -0.07 -7.33
CA LYS A 47 12.10 1.29 -7.68
C LYS A 47 11.57 1.60 -9.07
N VAL A 48 10.84 2.69 -9.21
CA VAL A 48 10.30 3.13 -10.49
C VAL A 48 10.67 4.59 -10.71
N LEU A 49 10.81 4.98 -11.98
CA LEU A 49 11.04 6.37 -12.37
C LEU A 49 9.76 6.94 -12.96
N TYR A 50 9.38 8.09 -12.47
CA TYR A 50 8.25 8.83 -13.02
C TYR A 50 8.70 10.26 -13.29
N HIS A 51 8.74 10.66 -14.56
CA HIS A 51 9.31 11.93 -14.98
C HIS A 51 10.72 12.14 -14.41
N GLU A 52 11.55 11.09 -14.49
CA GLU A 52 12.94 11.07 -14.02
C GLU A 52 13.08 11.19 -12.49
N VAL A 53 11.97 11.16 -11.74
CA VAL A 53 12.00 11.17 -10.28
C VAL A 53 11.86 9.74 -9.78
N PRO A 54 12.76 9.28 -8.89
CA PRO A 54 12.66 7.93 -8.34
C PRO A 54 11.60 7.82 -7.25
N TYR A 55 10.82 6.76 -7.34
CA TYR A 55 9.81 6.41 -6.35
C TYR A 55 9.99 4.98 -5.91
N LEU A 56 9.65 4.74 -4.66
CA LEU A 56 9.42 3.39 -4.17
C LEU A 56 7.98 3.02 -4.50
N ARG A 57 7.79 1.99 -5.33
CA ARG A 57 6.48 1.43 -5.58
C ARG A 57 6.30 0.27 -4.63
N LEU A 58 5.41 0.44 -3.67
CA LEU A 58 5.10 -0.56 -2.65
C LEU A 58 3.74 -1.16 -2.98
N HIS A 59 3.71 -2.46 -3.27
CA HIS A 59 2.50 -3.17 -3.62
C HIS A 59 2.17 -4.17 -2.52
N LEU A 60 1.05 -3.96 -1.86
CA LEU A 60 0.58 -4.77 -0.73
C LEU A 60 -0.73 -5.42 -1.12
N PHE A 61 -0.80 -6.74 -1.03
CA PHE A 61 -2.02 -7.43 -1.44
C PHE A 61 -2.23 -8.72 -0.66
N ASP A 62 -3.48 -9.15 -0.62
CA ASP A 62 -3.87 -10.39 0.04
C ASP A 62 -4.71 -11.26 -0.88
N ASN A 63 -5.07 -12.45 -0.39
CA ASN A 63 -5.93 -13.38 -1.11
C ASN A 63 -7.32 -13.49 -0.46
N GLY A 64 -7.75 -12.46 0.25
CA GLY A 64 -9.04 -12.44 0.92
C GLY A 64 -10.18 -12.01 0.01
N LEU A 65 -11.24 -11.46 0.62
CA LEU A 65 -12.45 -11.05 -0.10
C LEU A 65 -12.27 -9.83 -0.99
N GLY A 66 -11.23 -9.05 -0.74
CA GLY A 66 -11.05 -7.79 -1.42
C GLY A 66 -11.76 -6.64 -0.72
N TYR A 67 -11.60 -5.45 -1.26
CA TYR A 67 -12.29 -4.26 -0.77
C TYR A 67 -13.74 -4.28 -1.22
N ASN A 68 -14.64 -3.82 -0.35
CA ASN A 68 -16.00 -3.51 -0.74
C ASN A 68 -15.98 -2.41 -1.82
N GLU A 69 -16.87 -2.47 -2.80
CA GLU A 69 -16.86 -1.52 -3.92
C GLU A 69 -17.03 -0.07 -3.47
N ASP A 70 -17.92 0.17 -2.50
CA ASP A 70 -18.11 1.52 -1.97
C ASP A 70 -16.84 2.04 -1.28
N VAL A 71 -16.17 1.18 -0.55
CA VAL A 71 -14.91 1.51 0.12
C VAL A 71 -13.84 1.78 -0.93
N LEU A 72 -13.77 0.94 -1.96
CA LEU A 72 -12.78 1.07 -3.02
C LEU A 72 -12.92 2.41 -3.76
N GLU A 73 -14.12 2.80 -4.07
CA GLU A 73 -14.40 4.08 -4.70
C GLU A 73 -13.93 5.25 -3.82
N ARG A 74 -14.18 5.17 -2.53
CA ARG A 74 -13.75 6.21 -1.59
C ARG A 74 -12.24 6.25 -1.43
N LEU A 75 -11.59 5.09 -1.38
CA LEU A 75 -10.14 5.04 -1.25
C LEU A 75 -9.43 5.64 -2.46
N ASN A 76 -10.00 5.49 -3.64
CA ASN A 76 -9.44 6.04 -4.88
C ASN A 76 -9.88 7.49 -5.14
N SER A 77 -10.81 8.00 -4.36
CA SER A 77 -11.28 9.38 -4.49
C SER A 77 -10.33 10.33 -3.78
N GLU A 78 -10.11 11.51 -4.37
CA GLU A 78 -9.36 12.56 -3.70
C GLU A 78 -10.17 13.25 -2.60
N GLN A 79 -11.49 13.05 -2.60
CA GLN A 79 -12.40 13.61 -1.60
C GLN A 79 -12.71 12.62 -0.48
N ALA A 80 -11.68 11.94 0.01
CA ALA A 80 -11.83 10.85 0.96
C ALA A 80 -12.19 11.31 2.38
N ASP A 81 -13.03 12.34 2.52
CA ASP A 81 -13.40 12.86 3.83
C ASP A 81 -14.63 12.19 4.45
N VAL A 82 -15.27 11.30 3.72
CA VAL A 82 -16.46 10.64 4.21
C VAL A 82 -16.08 9.25 4.70
N PHE A 83 -16.09 9.11 6.01
CA PHE A 83 -15.69 7.88 6.66
C PHE A 83 -16.88 6.97 6.86
N SER A 84 -16.82 5.78 6.30
CA SER A 84 -17.52 4.66 6.88
C SER A 84 -16.64 4.08 7.99
N ASP A 85 -17.21 3.29 8.89
CA ASP A 85 -16.45 2.61 9.94
C ASP A 85 -15.46 1.60 9.37
N TYR A 86 -15.51 1.36 8.07
CA TYR A 86 -14.63 0.44 7.36
C TYR A 86 -13.37 1.16 6.94
N GLN A 87 -12.23 0.51 7.09
CA GLN A 87 -10.96 0.94 6.52
C GLN A 87 -10.45 2.28 7.06
N VAL A 88 -10.89 2.65 8.27
CA VAL A 88 -10.45 3.90 8.93
C VAL A 88 -8.93 3.99 8.99
N GLY A 89 -8.26 2.87 9.26
CA GLY A 89 -6.80 2.83 9.31
C GLY A 89 -6.15 3.22 8.00
N ILE A 90 -6.68 2.73 6.87
CA ILE A 90 -6.14 3.05 5.54
C ILE A 90 -6.41 4.51 5.18
N VAL A 91 -7.59 5.02 5.49
CA VAL A 91 -7.91 6.42 5.23
C VAL A 91 -6.99 7.33 6.05
N ASN A 92 -6.79 7.02 7.32
CA ASN A 92 -5.87 7.77 8.17
C ASN A 92 -4.43 7.71 7.64
N LEU A 93 -4.01 6.55 7.12
CA LEU A 93 -2.70 6.40 6.52
C LEU A 93 -2.56 7.29 5.28
N LYS A 94 -3.57 7.33 4.41
CA LYS A 94 -3.58 8.21 3.24
C LYS A 94 -3.38 9.67 3.64
N HIS A 95 -4.13 10.12 4.65
CA HIS A 95 -3.99 11.48 5.17
C HIS A 95 -2.59 11.76 5.69
N ARG A 96 -2.03 10.82 6.44
CA ARG A 96 -0.68 10.97 6.98
C ARG A 96 0.36 11.04 5.87
N MET A 97 0.23 10.19 4.86
CA MET A 97 1.15 10.21 3.73
C MET A 97 1.06 11.53 2.94
N ARG A 98 -0.15 12.05 2.79
CA ARG A 98 -0.33 13.35 2.14
C ARG A 98 0.32 14.49 2.94
N LEU A 99 0.25 14.44 4.27
CA LEU A 99 0.92 15.42 5.11
C LEU A 99 2.44 15.33 5.02
N LEU A 100 2.98 14.11 4.90
CA LEU A 100 4.42 13.90 4.83
C LEU A 100 5.01 14.20 3.45
N TYR A 101 4.31 13.85 2.39
CA TYR A 101 4.84 13.90 1.02
C TYR A 101 4.08 14.85 0.10
N GLY A 102 2.99 15.44 0.57
CA GLY A 102 2.15 16.31 -0.24
C GLY A 102 1.56 15.58 -1.43
N MET A 103 1.50 16.25 -2.56
CA MET A 103 0.98 15.69 -3.79
C MET A 103 1.94 14.73 -4.47
N SER A 104 3.15 14.59 -3.95
CA SER A 104 4.14 13.68 -4.53
C SER A 104 3.83 12.21 -4.26
N CYS A 105 3.05 11.92 -3.22
CA CYS A 105 2.66 10.55 -2.92
C CYS A 105 1.39 10.19 -3.67
N LYS A 106 1.41 9.03 -4.34
CA LYS A 106 0.26 8.51 -5.08
C LYS A 106 -0.15 7.17 -4.51
N THR A 107 -1.45 6.90 -4.56
CA THR A 107 -2.01 5.63 -4.11
C THR A 107 -2.99 5.10 -5.15
N ALA A 108 -3.09 3.79 -5.24
CA ALA A 108 -4.10 3.11 -6.06
C ALA A 108 -4.57 1.87 -5.32
N PHE A 109 -5.87 1.67 -5.30
CA PHE A 109 -6.50 0.52 -4.64
C PHE A 109 -7.38 -0.19 -5.63
N TYR A 110 -7.30 -1.51 -5.67
CA TYR A 110 -8.12 -2.30 -6.59
C TYR A 110 -8.31 -3.72 -6.06
N ASN A 111 -9.26 -4.43 -6.66
CA ASN A 111 -9.47 -5.85 -6.41
C ASN A 111 -9.04 -6.64 -7.63
N GLU A 112 -8.45 -7.82 -7.40
CA GLU A 112 -8.21 -8.76 -8.46
C GLU A 112 -9.47 -9.55 -8.80
N GLU A 113 -9.60 -10.01 -10.05
CA GLU A 113 -10.74 -10.81 -10.48
C GLU A 113 -10.95 -12.05 -9.63
N ASN A 114 -9.85 -12.67 -9.20
CA ASN A 114 -9.89 -13.89 -8.40
C ASN A 114 -9.96 -13.62 -6.89
N GLY A 115 -10.29 -12.39 -6.52
CA GLY A 115 -10.35 -11.97 -5.13
C GLY A 115 -9.05 -11.33 -4.67
N GLY A 116 -9.08 -10.74 -3.48
CA GLY A 116 -7.93 -10.11 -2.88
C GLY A 116 -7.91 -8.60 -3.04
N ALA A 117 -7.52 -7.93 -1.97
CA ALA A 117 -7.38 -6.48 -1.91
C ALA A 117 -5.96 -6.09 -2.29
N HIS A 118 -5.81 -5.19 -3.24
CA HIS A 118 -4.53 -4.69 -3.71
C HIS A 118 -4.40 -3.21 -3.42
N SER A 119 -3.25 -2.82 -2.89
CA SER A 119 -2.93 -1.44 -2.56
C SER A 119 -1.54 -1.12 -3.07
N VAL A 120 -1.43 -0.09 -3.88
CA VAL A 120 -0.16 0.34 -4.45
C VAL A 120 0.13 1.75 -3.97
N LEU A 121 1.32 1.93 -3.38
CA LEU A 121 1.77 3.21 -2.88
C LEU A 121 3.01 3.62 -3.66
N TYR A 122 3.01 4.85 -4.15
CA TYR A 122 4.19 5.45 -4.80
C TYR A 122 4.73 6.51 -3.86
N ILE A 123 5.88 6.22 -3.26
CA ILE A 123 6.48 7.05 -2.23
C ILE A 123 7.77 7.63 -2.78
N PRO A 124 7.96 8.96 -2.79
CA PRO A 124 9.22 9.54 -3.23
C PRO A 124 10.36 9.02 -2.35
N PHE A 125 11.50 8.72 -2.95
CA PHE A 125 12.67 8.35 -2.16
C PHE A 125 13.08 9.53 -1.27
N PRO A 126 13.47 9.25 -0.01
CA PRO A 126 14.06 10.29 0.85
C PRO A 126 15.32 10.85 0.22
N LYS A 127 15.67 12.09 0.58
CA LYS A 127 16.88 12.72 0.13
C LYS A 127 18.09 11.85 0.48
N GLY A 128 18.94 11.63 -0.51
CA GLY A 128 20.15 10.81 -0.37
C GLY A 128 19.97 9.37 -0.84
N TYR A 129 18.77 8.81 -0.79
CA TYR A 129 18.54 7.43 -1.23
C TYR A 129 18.60 7.27 -2.74
N ALA A 130 18.09 8.26 -3.49
CA ALA A 130 18.08 8.19 -4.95
C ALA A 130 19.49 8.14 -5.54
N ALA A 131 20.46 8.76 -4.88
CA ALA A 131 21.84 8.81 -5.35
C ALA A 131 22.59 7.50 -5.11
N VAL A 132 22.18 6.72 -4.11
CA VAL A 132 22.82 5.43 -3.78
C VAL A 132 22.54 4.39 -4.84
N ASP A 133 21.41 4.48 -5.52
CA ASP A 133 20.97 3.51 -6.53
C ASP A 133 21.37 3.89 -7.94
N ALA A 134 22.10 4.97 -8.14
CA ALA A 134 22.60 5.32 -9.45
C ALA A 134 23.61 4.25 -9.89
N PRO A 135 23.45 3.68 -11.08
CA PRO A 135 24.38 2.70 -11.58
C PRO A 135 25.77 3.28 -11.78
#